data_91549a7d35c2b70f67ed9129a4adaea3
#
_entry.id   91549a7d35c2b70f67ed9129a4adaea3
#
_cell.length_a   1.000
_cell.length_b   1.000
_cell.length_c   1.000
_cell.angle_alpha   90.00
_cell.angle_beta   90.00
_cell.angle_gamma   90.00
#
_symmetry.space_group_name_H-M   'P 1'
#
loop_
_entity.id
_entity.type
_entity.pdbx_description
1 polymer ?
#
loop_
_entity_poly.entity_id
_entity_poly.type
_entity_poly.pdbx_seq_one_letter_code
_entity_poly.pdbx_strand_id
1 'polypeptide(L)'
;MKNEAFKPRKLSKAFLCFITVCLLLAFYASYETGQWAIPLPLLPPVILILVQSRTRYLIWEDGRVEIRSGSGKSKVLNELHQVIYYPKNWLNNRIRIHYQNTFERLDPERPQEFLEALRRYAPQLKREEK
;
A
#
# COMPACT_ATOMS: atom_id res chain seq x y z
N MET A 1 21.05 -10.50 7.46
CA MET A 1 19.91 -11.26 6.87
C MET A 1 19.42 -10.51 5.63
N LYS A 2 19.24 -11.22 4.52
CA LYS A 2 18.80 -10.62 3.26
C LYS A 2 17.28 -10.43 3.26
N ASN A 3 16.80 -9.42 2.52
CA ASN A 3 15.39 -9.18 2.28
C ASN A 3 15.16 -8.77 0.83
N GLU A 4 13.92 -8.93 0.38
CA GLU A 4 13.45 -8.36 -0.88
C GLU A 4 12.42 -7.29 -0.59
N ALA A 5 12.58 -6.14 -1.25
CA ALA A 5 11.69 -5.00 -1.07
C ALA A 5 10.74 -4.88 -2.25
N PHE A 6 9.47 -4.60 -1.96
CA PHE A 6 8.41 -4.41 -2.96
C PHE A 6 7.72 -3.07 -2.74
N LYS A 7 7.43 -2.40 -3.84
CA LYS A 7 6.71 -1.12 -3.80
C LYS A 7 5.21 -1.35 -3.72
N PRO A 8 4.44 -0.44 -3.11
CA PRO A 8 2.99 -0.51 -3.15
C PRO A 8 2.46 -0.19 -4.55
N ARG A 9 1.21 -0.57 -4.80
CA ARG A 9 0.54 -0.29 -6.07
C ARG A 9 0.47 1.21 -6.32
N LYS A 10 0.80 1.61 -7.54
CA LYS A 10 0.67 3.01 -7.96
C LYS A 10 -0.81 3.37 -8.10
N LEU A 11 -1.14 4.59 -7.72
CA LEU A 11 -2.47 5.14 -7.95
C LEU A 11 -2.72 5.32 -9.45
N SER A 12 -3.98 5.18 -9.87
CA SER A 12 -4.32 5.36 -11.27
C SER A 12 -4.02 6.79 -11.72
N LYS A 13 -3.61 6.95 -12.97
CA LYS A 13 -3.36 8.27 -13.54
C LYS A 13 -4.60 9.15 -13.52
N ALA A 14 -5.78 8.54 -13.74
CA ALA A 14 -7.06 9.25 -13.71
C ALA A 14 -7.32 9.85 -12.32
N PHE A 15 -7.05 9.09 -11.25
CA PHE A 15 -7.22 9.57 -9.87
C PHE A 15 -6.25 10.72 -9.56
N LEU A 16 -4.99 10.60 -9.99
CA LEU A 16 -4.00 11.66 -9.80
C LEU A 16 -4.38 12.93 -10.54
N CYS A 17 -4.88 12.81 -11.79
CA CYS A 17 -5.37 13.96 -12.55
C CYS A 17 -6.56 14.61 -11.86
N PHE A 18 -7.50 13.83 -11.34
CA PHE A 18 -8.65 14.34 -10.61
C PHE A 18 -8.23 15.17 -9.39
N ILE A 19 -7.31 14.63 -8.59
CA ILE A 19 -6.79 15.35 -7.41
C ILE A 19 -6.08 16.64 -7.81
N THR A 20 -5.26 16.58 -8.88
CA THR A 20 -4.55 17.76 -9.37
C THR A 20 -5.53 18.86 -9.79
N VAL A 21 -6.59 18.51 -10.54
CA VAL A 21 -7.63 19.46 -10.95
C VAL A 21 -8.33 20.05 -9.74
N CYS A 22 -8.69 19.23 -8.75
CA CYS A 22 -9.32 19.70 -7.51
C CYS A 22 -8.43 20.68 -6.76
N LEU A 23 -7.12 20.42 -6.67
CA LEU A 23 -6.17 21.33 -6.03
C LEU A 23 -6.08 22.67 -6.77
N LEU A 24 -5.99 22.64 -8.10
CA LEU A 24 -5.93 23.85 -8.90
C LEU A 24 -7.19 24.71 -8.73
N LEU A 25 -8.35 24.08 -8.74
CA LEU A 25 -9.63 24.78 -8.54
C LEU A 25 -9.71 25.37 -7.12
N ALA A 26 -9.24 24.62 -6.10
CA ALA A 26 -9.24 25.09 -4.73
C ALA A 26 -8.31 26.31 -4.55
N PHE A 27 -7.12 26.28 -5.14
CA PHE A 27 -6.20 27.42 -5.07
C PHE A 27 -6.75 28.62 -5.82
N TYR A 28 -7.37 28.40 -6.98
CA TYR A 28 -8.02 29.50 -7.72
C TYR A 28 -9.15 30.13 -6.89
N ALA A 29 -10.01 29.33 -6.30
CA ALA A 29 -11.10 29.82 -5.44
C ALA A 29 -10.54 30.57 -4.23
N SER A 30 -9.44 30.11 -3.64
CA SER A 30 -8.79 30.80 -2.53
C SER A 30 -8.27 32.16 -2.95
N TYR A 31 -7.67 32.24 -4.12
CA TYR A 31 -7.15 33.51 -4.67
C TYR A 31 -8.30 34.51 -4.90
N GLU A 32 -9.40 34.07 -5.53
CA GLU A 32 -10.53 34.93 -5.85
C GLU A 32 -11.28 35.43 -4.60
N THR A 33 -11.46 34.55 -3.59
CA THR A 33 -12.24 34.86 -2.40
C THR A 33 -11.41 35.36 -1.23
N GLY A 34 -10.07 35.17 -1.29
CA GLY A 34 -9.18 35.47 -0.18
C GLY A 34 -9.27 34.49 0.99
N GLN A 35 -10.00 33.39 0.83
CA GLN A 35 -10.20 32.40 1.90
C GLN A 35 -9.25 31.22 1.70
N TRP A 36 -8.11 31.25 2.39
CA TRP A 36 -7.09 30.20 2.28
C TRP A 36 -7.43 28.92 3.04
N ALA A 37 -8.58 28.86 3.69
CA ALA A 37 -9.07 27.63 4.33
C ALA A 37 -9.66 26.63 3.32
N ILE A 38 -9.98 27.06 2.09
CA ILE A 38 -10.62 26.20 1.08
C ILE A 38 -9.76 24.98 0.71
N PRO A 39 -8.41 25.08 0.54
CA PRO A 39 -7.60 23.90 0.21
C PRO A 39 -7.38 22.95 1.38
N LEU A 40 -7.68 23.33 2.63
CA LEU A 40 -7.39 22.51 3.81
C LEU A 40 -7.99 21.09 3.74
N PRO A 41 -9.25 20.87 3.29
CA PRO A 41 -9.82 19.53 3.20
C PRO A 41 -9.10 18.61 2.20
N LEU A 42 -8.27 19.16 1.30
CA LEU A 42 -7.52 18.38 0.32
C LEU A 42 -6.16 17.92 0.85
N LEU A 43 -5.69 18.47 1.99
CA LEU A 43 -4.40 18.09 2.55
C LEU A 43 -4.33 16.64 3.02
N PRO A 44 -5.33 16.07 3.76
CA PRO A 44 -5.28 14.69 4.17
C PRO A 44 -5.13 13.68 3.03
N PRO A 45 -5.88 13.77 1.92
CA PRO A 45 -5.67 12.88 0.76
C PRO A 45 -4.26 12.99 0.17
N VAL A 46 -3.71 14.20 0.06
CA VAL A 46 -2.36 14.41 -0.47
C VAL A 46 -1.32 13.77 0.43
N ILE A 47 -1.45 13.95 1.75
CA ILE A 47 -0.55 13.34 2.73
C ILE A 47 -0.61 11.82 2.63
N LEU A 48 -1.80 11.23 2.50
CA LEU A 48 -1.97 9.77 2.34
C LEU A 48 -1.26 9.26 1.09
N ILE A 49 -1.36 9.98 -0.02
CA ILE A 49 -0.68 9.62 -1.27
C ILE A 49 0.85 9.61 -1.05
N LEU A 50 1.38 10.63 -0.40
CA LEU A 50 2.81 10.72 -0.14
C LEU A 50 3.29 9.61 0.79
N VAL A 51 2.54 9.32 1.84
CA VAL A 51 2.87 8.23 2.77
C VAL A 51 2.86 6.89 2.04
N GLN A 52 1.84 6.62 1.24
CA GLN A 52 1.73 5.37 0.50
C GLN A 52 2.86 5.20 -0.51
N SER A 53 3.28 6.27 -1.18
CA SER A 53 4.37 6.21 -2.16
C SER A 53 5.71 5.84 -1.54
N ARG A 54 5.88 6.10 -0.24
CA ARG A 54 7.10 5.77 0.51
C ARG A 54 7.01 4.45 1.26
N THR A 55 5.83 3.83 1.28
CA THR A 55 5.63 2.52 1.92
C THR A 55 6.39 1.45 1.15
N ARG A 56 6.95 0.48 1.86
CA ARG A 56 7.66 -0.66 1.26
C ARG A 56 7.26 -1.93 2.00
N TYR A 57 7.13 -3.01 1.26
CA TYR A 57 6.88 -4.34 1.79
C TYR A 57 8.18 -5.13 1.68
N LEU A 58 8.65 -5.68 2.79
CA LEU A 58 9.91 -6.44 2.85
C LEU A 58 9.61 -7.88 3.20
N ILE A 59 10.19 -8.81 2.45
CA ILE A 59 10.14 -10.24 2.77
C ILE A 59 11.55 -10.65 3.20
N TRP A 60 11.68 -11.13 4.44
CA TRP A 60 12.94 -11.57 5.00
C TRP A 60 13.19 -13.05 4.72
N GLU A 61 14.45 -13.45 4.74
CA GLU A 61 14.87 -14.85 4.48
C GLU A 61 14.20 -15.87 5.41
N ASP A 62 13.85 -15.47 6.63
CA ASP A 62 13.20 -16.35 7.60
C ASP A 62 11.69 -16.45 7.40
N GLY A 63 11.15 -15.84 6.36
CA GLY A 63 9.72 -15.89 6.04
C GLY A 63 8.88 -14.82 6.72
N ARG A 64 9.49 -13.87 7.42
CA ARG A 64 8.75 -12.72 7.98
C ARG A 64 8.45 -11.70 6.91
N VAL A 65 7.32 -11.04 7.04
CA VAL A 65 6.96 -9.90 6.18
C VAL A 65 6.97 -8.64 7.04
N GLU A 66 7.68 -7.62 6.59
CA GLU A 66 7.71 -6.33 7.27
C GLU A 66 7.07 -5.28 6.36
N ILE A 67 6.20 -4.47 6.94
CA ILE A 67 5.57 -3.35 6.25
C ILE A 67 6.19 -2.07 6.82
N ARG A 68 7.02 -1.39 6.03
CA ARG A 68 7.57 -0.09 6.40
C ARG A 68 6.69 1.00 5.82
N SER A 69 5.93 1.65 6.69
CA SER A 69 5.08 2.76 6.29
C SER A 69 5.94 3.99 5.96
N GLY A 70 5.49 4.78 5.00
CA GLY A 70 6.12 6.06 4.67
C GLY A 70 6.11 7.07 5.81
N SER A 71 5.31 6.84 6.86
CA SER A 71 5.31 7.66 8.07
C SER A 71 6.44 7.31 9.06
N GLY A 72 7.27 6.32 8.73
CA GLY A 72 8.37 5.88 9.58
C GLY A 72 8.04 4.72 10.50
N LYS A 73 6.77 4.33 10.61
CA LYS A 73 6.35 3.18 11.40
C LYS A 73 6.57 1.89 10.63
N SER A 74 6.95 0.82 11.33
CA SER A 74 7.08 -0.49 10.72
C SER A 74 6.27 -1.52 11.50
N LYS A 75 5.76 -2.53 10.78
CA LYS A 75 5.00 -3.63 11.35
C LYS A 75 5.57 -4.93 10.81
N VAL A 76 5.90 -5.85 11.71
CA VAL A 76 6.44 -7.16 11.34
C VAL A 76 5.35 -8.20 11.50
N LEU A 77 5.11 -8.99 10.45
CA LEU A 77 4.15 -10.08 10.45
C LEU A 77 4.91 -11.38 10.70
N ASN A 78 4.72 -11.96 11.88
CA ASN A 78 5.32 -13.24 12.27
C ASN A 78 4.26 -14.33 12.25
N GLU A 79 4.70 -15.60 12.19
CA GLU A 79 3.80 -16.76 12.24
C GLU A 79 2.73 -16.71 11.16
N LEU A 80 3.18 -16.59 9.91
CA LEU A 80 2.27 -16.56 8.77
C LEU A 80 1.58 -17.91 8.61
N HIS A 81 0.25 -17.88 8.41
CA HIS A 81 -0.56 -19.10 8.25
C HIS A 81 -1.03 -19.29 6.82
N GLN A 82 -1.50 -18.22 6.19
CA GLN A 82 -2.12 -18.29 4.88
C GLN A 82 -1.98 -16.96 4.16
N VAL A 83 -1.84 -17.04 2.84
CA VAL A 83 -1.92 -15.88 1.96
C VAL A 83 -3.06 -16.09 0.96
N ILE A 84 -3.89 -15.08 0.79
CA ILE A 84 -5.02 -15.11 -0.15
C ILE A 84 -4.80 -13.99 -1.17
N TYR A 85 -4.89 -14.34 -2.45
CA TYR A 85 -4.73 -13.40 -3.55
C TYR A 85 -6.07 -13.17 -4.24
N TYR A 86 -6.44 -11.88 -4.40
CA TYR A 86 -7.67 -11.44 -5.05
C TYR A 86 -7.31 -10.66 -6.33
N PRO A 87 -7.07 -11.34 -7.46
CA PRO A 87 -6.56 -10.67 -8.66
C PRO A 87 -7.54 -9.66 -9.26
N LYS A 88 -8.84 -9.82 -9.02
CA LYS A 88 -9.90 -8.98 -9.58
C LYS A 88 -10.26 -7.79 -8.69
N ASN A 89 -9.62 -7.65 -7.55
CA ASN A 89 -9.92 -6.53 -6.65
C ASN A 89 -9.31 -5.23 -7.20
N TRP A 90 -10.15 -4.33 -7.65
CA TRP A 90 -9.72 -3.04 -8.19
C TRP A 90 -9.49 -1.99 -7.11
N LEU A 91 -10.12 -2.15 -5.95
CA LEU A 91 -9.82 -1.37 -4.76
C LEU A 91 -8.59 -1.99 -4.11
N ASN A 92 -7.61 -1.22 -3.76
CA ASN A 92 -6.39 -1.67 -3.09
C ASN A 92 -6.63 -2.87 -2.15
N ASN A 93 -5.64 -3.71 -1.90
CA ASN A 93 -5.71 -4.90 -1.05
C ASN A 93 -5.94 -6.21 -1.82
N ARG A 94 -5.15 -6.40 -2.88
CA ARG A 94 -5.20 -7.64 -3.65
C ARG A 94 -4.64 -8.84 -2.89
N ILE A 95 -3.80 -8.61 -1.88
CA ILE A 95 -3.19 -9.67 -1.09
C ILE A 95 -3.61 -9.53 0.37
N ARG A 96 -4.03 -10.65 0.96
CA ARG A 96 -4.35 -10.72 2.38
C ARG A 96 -3.48 -11.81 3.00
N ILE A 97 -2.73 -11.46 4.02
CA ILE A 97 -1.88 -12.40 4.76
C ILE A 97 -2.47 -12.62 6.15
N HIS A 98 -2.80 -13.88 6.45
CA HIS A 98 -3.22 -14.28 7.78
C HIS A 98 -2.00 -14.66 8.61
N TYR A 99 -1.84 -14.02 9.75
CA TYR A 99 -0.74 -14.29 10.69
C TYR A 99 -1.28 -14.24 12.12
N GLN A 100 -0.71 -15.06 12.99
CA GLN A 100 -1.18 -15.17 14.36
C GLN A 100 -2.70 -15.36 14.39
N ASN A 101 -3.46 -14.49 15.06
CA ASN A 101 -4.92 -14.57 15.15
C ASN A 101 -5.61 -13.46 14.33
N THR A 102 -4.94 -12.85 13.39
CA THR A 102 -5.44 -11.71 12.63
C THR A 102 -4.96 -11.77 11.18
N PHE A 103 -5.24 -10.73 10.42
CA PHE A 103 -4.79 -10.63 9.03
C PHE A 103 -4.37 -9.21 8.71
N GLU A 104 -3.55 -9.06 7.68
CA GLU A 104 -3.13 -7.78 7.14
C GLU A 104 -3.36 -7.76 5.64
N ARG A 105 -3.72 -6.59 5.11
CA ARG A 105 -3.96 -6.40 3.68
C ARG A 105 -2.78 -5.68 3.06
N LEU A 106 -2.33 -6.19 1.92
CA LEU A 106 -1.20 -5.65 1.18
C LEU A 106 -1.60 -5.46 -0.28
N ASP A 107 -1.00 -4.47 -0.93
CA ASP A 107 -1.21 -4.27 -2.35
C ASP A 107 0.09 -3.87 -3.04
N PRO A 108 1.01 -4.83 -3.24
CA PRO A 108 2.25 -4.55 -3.95
C PRO A 108 2.00 -4.25 -5.43
N GLU A 109 2.87 -3.45 -6.03
CA GLU A 109 2.80 -3.08 -7.44
C GLU A 109 2.86 -4.32 -8.35
N ARG A 110 3.68 -5.31 -7.96
CA ARG A 110 3.86 -6.56 -8.71
C ARG A 110 3.48 -7.74 -7.81
N PRO A 111 2.18 -8.06 -7.73
CA PRO A 111 1.70 -9.06 -6.78
C PRO A 111 2.22 -10.46 -7.07
N GLN A 112 2.43 -10.83 -8.34
CA GLN A 112 2.92 -12.16 -8.68
C GLN A 112 4.36 -12.35 -8.20
N GLU A 113 5.23 -11.35 -8.39
CA GLU A 113 6.60 -11.40 -7.91
C GLU A 113 6.64 -11.47 -6.37
N PHE A 114 5.75 -10.73 -5.71
CA PHE A 114 5.64 -10.75 -4.26
C PHE A 114 5.24 -12.15 -3.76
N LEU A 115 4.25 -12.77 -4.40
CA LEU A 115 3.80 -14.12 -4.04
C LEU A 115 4.88 -15.18 -4.29
N GLU A 116 5.64 -15.05 -5.37
CA GLU A 116 6.75 -15.96 -5.66
C GLU A 116 7.86 -15.83 -4.62
N ALA A 117 8.17 -14.61 -4.19
CA ALA A 117 9.16 -14.37 -3.14
C ALA A 117 8.68 -14.96 -1.81
N LEU A 118 7.40 -14.79 -1.47
CA LEU A 118 6.81 -15.41 -0.28
C LEU A 118 6.93 -16.94 -0.34
N ARG A 119 6.64 -17.54 -1.47
CA ARG A 119 6.76 -18.99 -1.66
C ARG A 119 8.20 -19.45 -1.46
N ARG A 120 9.15 -18.65 -1.92
CA ARG A 120 10.58 -18.97 -1.81
C ARG A 120 11.06 -18.97 -0.37
N TYR A 121 10.65 -17.96 0.42
CA TYR A 121 11.13 -17.79 1.79
C TYR A 121 10.21 -18.42 2.84
N ALA A 122 8.97 -18.73 2.50
CA ALA A 122 8.00 -19.34 3.40
C ALA A 122 7.23 -20.45 2.67
N PRO A 123 7.90 -21.57 2.26
CA PRO A 123 7.27 -22.60 1.44
C PRO A 123 6.13 -23.35 2.14
N GLN A 124 6.09 -23.33 3.48
CA GLN A 124 5.03 -23.97 4.25
C GLN A 124 3.73 -23.13 4.29
N LEU A 125 3.75 -21.91 3.78
CA LEU A 125 2.60 -21.03 3.79
C LEU A 125 1.53 -21.50 2.82
N LYS A 126 0.30 -21.61 3.29
CA LYS A 126 -0.84 -21.97 2.43
C LYS A 126 -1.19 -20.79 1.52
N ARG A 127 -1.35 -21.06 0.24
CA ARG A 127 -1.71 -20.05 -0.76
C ARG A 127 -3.07 -20.36 -1.35
N GLU A 128 -3.92 -19.36 -1.44
CA GLU A 128 -5.24 -19.45 -2.04
C GLU A 128 -5.45 -18.28 -2.99
N GLU A 129 -6.11 -18.52 -4.13
CA GLU A 129 -6.48 -17.50 -5.09
C GLU A 129 -7.99 -17.45 -5.22
N LYS A 130 -8.59 -16.25 -5.11
CA LYS A 130 -10.05 -16.10 -5.23
C LYS A 130 -10.43 -15.15 -6.37
#